data_df192b69b212f963c3be8eb0c6f24f60
#
_entry.id   df192b69b212f963c3be8eb0c6f24f60
#
_cell.length_a   1.000
_cell.length_b   1.000
_cell.length_c   1.000
_cell.angle_alpha   90.00
_cell.angle_beta   90.00
_cell.angle_gamma   90.00
#
_symmetry.space_group_name_H-M   'P 1'
#
loop_
_entity.id
_entity.type
_entity.pdbx_description
1 polymer ?
#
loop_
_entity_poly.entity_id
_entity_poly.type
_entity_poly.pdbx_seq_one_letter_code
_entity_poly.pdbx_strand_id
1 'polypeptide(L)'
;GNPNKVKLEFSNNPNNGGEGDKGETPEDTVIVFTYKVVINKVDENNKALDGAEFTLYKKIKGEADKEIKAVISGDKNDVFTFSGLDDGDYVLKETKTPDEYNTANDIAFTITADHSIESDAPELNSLSGDKVTGNITLKADKAEGSLSTPVQNLKGSVLPSTGGAGRVAIYVIGAILVVGGGIVLVTKKRVK
;
A
#
# COMPACT_ATOMS: atom_id res chain seq x y z
N GLY A 1 4.71 21.86 -0.72
CA GLY A 1 3.33 22.39 -0.78
C GLY A 1 3.02 23.00 -2.13
N ASN A 2 1.75 23.09 -2.44
CA ASN A 2 1.22 23.67 -3.66
C ASN A 2 0.56 25.00 -3.32
N PRO A 3 1.24 26.16 -3.50
CA PRO A 3 0.69 27.45 -3.15
C PRO A 3 -0.41 27.86 -4.14
N ASN A 4 -1.45 28.47 -3.61
CA ASN A 4 -2.51 29.14 -4.36
C ASN A 4 -2.69 30.54 -3.79
N LYS A 5 -2.71 31.55 -4.66
CA LYS A 5 -2.76 32.96 -4.31
C LYS A 5 -4.02 33.60 -4.83
N VAL A 6 -4.63 34.44 -4.03
CA VAL A 6 -5.84 35.18 -4.38
C VAL A 6 -5.71 36.65 -3.98
N LYS A 7 -6.16 37.53 -4.85
CA LYS A 7 -6.39 38.94 -4.57
C LYS A 7 -7.71 39.36 -5.23
N LEU A 8 -8.32 40.39 -4.72
CA LEU A 8 -9.48 41.03 -5.32
C LEU A 8 -9.07 42.34 -5.97
N GLU A 9 -9.37 42.53 -7.25
CA GLU A 9 -9.32 43.84 -7.90
C GLU A 9 -10.73 44.44 -7.93
N PHE A 10 -10.85 45.69 -7.56
CA PHE A 10 -12.13 46.43 -7.53
C PHE A 10 -11.99 47.84 -8.10
N SER A 11 -13.08 48.38 -8.63
CA SER A 11 -13.10 49.76 -9.11
C SER A 11 -13.19 50.76 -7.94
N ASN A 12 -12.30 51.73 -7.92
CA ASN A 12 -12.35 52.84 -6.97
C ASN A 12 -13.36 53.91 -7.38
N ASN A 13 -13.92 53.83 -8.60
CA ASN A 13 -14.89 54.78 -9.13
C ASN A 13 -16.19 54.11 -9.57
N PRO A 14 -17.11 53.82 -8.64
CA PRO A 14 -18.35 53.12 -8.94
C PRO A 14 -19.31 53.92 -9.83
N ASN A 15 -19.08 55.23 -9.98
CA ASN A 15 -19.96 56.11 -10.76
C ASN A 15 -19.58 56.21 -12.24
N ASN A 16 -18.46 55.60 -12.66
CA ASN A 16 -17.95 55.66 -14.01
C ASN A 16 -18.00 54.32 -14.75
N GLY A 17 -19.09 53.53 -14.53
CA GLY A 17 -19.29 52.28 -15.23
C GLY A 17 -18.25 51.17 -14.98
N GLY A 18 -17.42 51.32 -13.93
CA GLY A 18 -16.35 50.40 -13.63
C GLY A 18 -15.03 50.71 -14.37
N GLU A 19 -14.98 51.73 -15.20
CA GLU A 19 -13.76 52.25 -15.81
C GLU A 19 -13.10 53.31 -14.92
N GLY A 20 -11.79 53.33 -14.86
CA GLY A 20 -11.00 54.25 -14.06
C GLY A 20 -10.03 53.56 -13.13
N ASP A 21 -9.62 54.23 -12.04
CA ASP A 21 -8.67 53.71 -11.09
C ASP A 21 -9.17 52.44 -10.41
N LYS A 22 -8.31 51.46 -10.36
CA LYS A 22 -8.56 50.17 -9.67
C LYS A 22 -7.82 50.14 -8.34
N GLY A 23 -8.48 49.56 -7.34
CA GLY A 23 -7.85 49.17 -6.10
C GLY A 23 -7.66 47.65 -6.07
N GLU A 24 -6.71 47.21 -5.28
CA GLU A 24 -6.45 45.79 -5.04
C GLU A 24 -6.42 45.52 -3.55
N THR A 25 -6.89 44.35 -3.14
CA THR A 25 -6.64 43.86 -1.78
C THR A 25 -5.20 43.33 -1.69
N PRO A 26 -4.63 43.22 -0.47
CA PRO A 26 -3.46 42.39 -0.26
C PRO A 26 -3.67 41.01 -0.82
N GLU A 27 -2.59 40.41 -1.32
CA GLU A 27 -2.61 38.99 -1.78
C GLU A 27 -2.66 38.07 -0.57
N ASP A 28 -3.56 37.10 -0.59
CA ASP A 28 -3.62 36.03 0.39
C ASP A 28 -3.11 34.73 -0.23
N THR A 29 -2.41 33.91 0.54
CA THR A 29 -1.76 32.68 0.07
C THR A 29 -2.23 31.48 0.90
N VAL A 30 -2.78 30.48 0.21
CA VAL A 30 -3.13 29.18 0.78
C VAL A 30 -2.19 28.13 0.20
N ILE A 31 -1.62 27.28 1.05
CA ILE A 31 -0.76 26.17 0.61
C ILE A 31 -1.44 24.84 0.91
N VAL A 32 -1.62 24.02 -0.13
CA VAL A 32 -2.08 22.63 0.01
C VAL A 32 -0.85 21.73 0.04
N PHE A 33 -0.68 20.98 1.11
CA PHE A 33 0.37 19.98 1.25
C PHE A 33 -0.14 18.61 0.81
N THR A 34 0.68 17.91 0.06
CA THR A 34 0.46 16.50 -0.29
C THR A 34 1.74 15.72 -0.09
N TYR A 35 1.58 14.45 0.27
CA TYR A 35 2.67 13.54 0.59
C TYR A 35 2.76 12.41 -0.42
N LYS A 36 3.85 11.65 -0.34
CA LYS A 36 4.03 10.41 -1.10
C LYS A 36 4.53 9.29 -0.19
N VAL A 37 4.12 8.07 -0.50
CA VAL A 37 4.63 6.84 0.10
C VAL A 37 5.37 6.06 -0.98
N VAL A 38 6.60 5.66 -0.68
CA VAL A 38 7.48 4.92 -1.58
C VAL A 38 7.76 3.55 -0.99
N ILE A 39 7.37 2.51 -1.71
CA ILE A 39 7.60 1.12 -1.34
C ILE A 39 8.70 0.56 -2.23
N ASN A 40 9.77 0.05 -1.62
CA ASN A 40 10.84 -0.66 -2.30
C ASN A 40 10.62 -2.16 -2.12
N LYS A 41 10.26 -2.86 -3.19
CA LYS A 41 10.01 -4.30 -3.15
C LYS A 41 11.31 -5.08 -3.17
N VAL A 42 11.51 -5.94 -2.17
CA VAL A 42 12.74 -6.70 -2.00
C VAL A 42 12.48 -8.17 -1.68
N ASP A 43 13.48 -9.01 -1.98
CA ASP A 43 13.53 -10.41 -1.57
C ASP A 43 14.08 -10.56 -0.13
N GLU A 44 14.24 -11.81 0.33
CA GLU A 44 14.80 -12.17 1.64
C GLU A 44 16.24 -11.69 1.88
N ASN A 45 16.97 -11.33 0.82
CA ASN A 45 18.34 -10.82 0.85
C ASN A 45 18.42 -9.29 0.66
N ASN A 46 17.28 -8.59 0.74
CA ASN A 46 17.13 -7.16 0.46
C ASN A 46 17.53 -6.74 -0.96
N LYS A 47 17.42 -7.64 -1.94
CA LYS A 47 17.61 -7.33 -3.36
C LYS A 47 16.29 -6.99 -4.00
N ALA A 48 16.30 -6.06 -4.95
CA ALA A 48 15.14 -5.66 -5.75
C ALA A 48 14.42 -6.87 -6.37
N LEU A 49 13.11 -6.95 -6.15
CA LEU A 49 12.26 -8.07 -6.55
C LEU A 49 11.12 -7.59 -7.47
N ASP A 50 11.09 -8.11 -8.70
CA ASP A 50 10.07 -7.85 -9.72
C ASP A 50 8.80 -8.69 -9.51
N GLY A 51 7.74 -8.33 -10.20
CA GLY A 51 6.50 -9.11 -10.33
C GLY A 51 5.44 -8.88 -9.27
N ALA A 52 5.69 -8.00 -8.29
CA ALA A 52 4.68 -7.58 -7.33
C ALA A 52 3.73 -6.53 -7.90
N GLU A 53 2.54 -6.42 -7.30
CA GLU A 53 1.66 -5.25 -7.45
C GLU A 53 1.15 -4.82 -6.07
N PHE A 54 1.03 -3.52 -5.86
CA PHE A 54 0.53 -2.94 -4.62
C PHE A 54 -0.61 -1.97 -4.87
N THR A 55 -1.55 -1.94 -3.94
CA THR A 55 -2.62 -0.96 -3.87
C THR A 55 -2.65 -0.35 -2.48
N LEU A 56 -2.76 0.97 -2.40
CA LEU A 56 -2.91 1.70 -1.16
C LEU A 56 -4.39 2.08 -0.97
N TYR A 57 -4.92 1.84 0.21
CA TYR A 57 -6.29 2.19 0.58
C TYR A 57 -6.28 3.26 1.65
N LYS A 58 -6.87 4.42 1.37
CA LYS A 58 -7.14 5.44 2.40
C LYS A 58 -8.39 5.06 3.17
N LYS A 59 -8.31 5.05 4.50
CA LYS A 59 -9.45 4.84 5.39
C LYS A 59 -10.24 6.13 5.57
N ILE A 60 -11.53 6.10 5.24
CA ILE A 60 -12.44 7.23 5.39
C ILE A 60 -13.52 6.84 6.38
N LYS A 61 -13.65 7.61 7.46
CA LYS A 61 -14.63 7.31 8.51
C LYS A 61 -16.06 7.39 7.97
N GLY A 62 -16.77 6.26 8.00
CA GLY A 62 -18.18 6.18 7.57
C GLY A 62 -18.39 6.02 6.06
N GLU A 63 -17.34 5.88 5.29
CA GLU A 63 -17.37 5.68 3.84
C GLU A 63 -16.56 4.44 3.44
N ALA A 64 -16.64 4.05 2.16
CA ALA A 64 -15.79 3.04 1.59
C ALA A 64 -14.34 3.53 1.47
N ASP A 65 -13.38 2.63 1.65
CA ASP A 65 -11.96 2.93 1.49
C ASP A 65 -11.67 3.44 0.07
N LYS A 66 -10.90 4.51 -0.02
CA LYS A 66 -10.47 5.05 -1.31
C LYS A 66 -9.22 4.33 -1.81
N GLU A 67 -9.33 3.72 -2.97
CA GLU A 67 -8.22 3.03 -3.64
C GLU A 67 -7.28 4.03 -4.34
N ILE A 68 -5.98 3.85 -4.15
CA ILE A 68 -4.92 4.65 -4.75
C ILE A 68 -3.93 3.71 -5.42
N LYS A 69 -3.68 3.92 -6.71
CA LYS A 69 -2.73 3.14 -7.50
C LYS A 69 -1.32 3.71 -7.43
N ALA A 70 -0.34 2.84 -7.46
CA ALA A 70 1.07 3.22 -7.53
C ALA A 70 1.49 3.62 -8.95
N VAL A 71 2.47 4.51 -9.02
CA VAL A 71 3.36 4.63 -10.18
C VAL A 71 4.54 3.69 -9.94
N ILE A 72 4.78 2.78 -10.89
CA ILE A 72 5.83 1.76 -10.80
C ILE A 72 7.08 2.27 -11.49
N SER A 73 8.24 2.08 -10.87
CA SER A 73 9.55 2.47 -11.38
C SER A 73 10.64 1.54 -10.85
N GLY A 74 11.91 1.88 -11.09
CA GLY A 74 13.07 1.05 -10.76
C GLY A 74 13.45 0.10 -11.90
N ASP A 75 14.67 -0.38 -11.90
CA ASP A 75 15.21 -1.26 -12.96
C ASP A 75 14.49 -2.61 -13.05
N LYS A 76 13.85 -3.03 -11.97
CA LYS A 76 13.07 -4.26 -11.87
C LYS A 76 11.59 -4.01 -11.56
N ASN A 77 11.06 -2.84 -11.88
CA ASN A 77 9.70 -2.46 -11.51
C ASN A 77 9.41 -2.70 -10.02
N ASP A 78 10.41 -2.45 -9.17
CA ASP A 78 10.43 -2.78 -7.75
C ASP A 78 10.12 -1.59 -6.84
N VAL A 79 9.95 -0.39 -7.40
CA VAL A 79 9.64 0.84 -6.68
C VAL A 79 8.20 1.27 -6.97
N PHE A 80 7.38 1.34 -5.94
CA PHE A 80 5.96 1.72 -6.01
C PHE A 80 5.76 3.05 -5.30
N THR A 81 5.37 4.08 -6.04
CA THR A 81 5.13 5.43 -5.52
C THR A 81 3.65 5.77 -5.52
N PHE A 82 3.11 6.07 -4.35
CA PHE A 82 1.75 6.58 -4.15
C PHE A 82 1.85 8.07 -3.83
N SER A 83 1.25 8.92 -4.64
CA SER A 83 1.35 10.38 -4.55
C SER A 83 -0.01 11.04 -4.32
N GLY A 84 0.01 12.33 -3.95
CA GLY A 84 -1.21 13.10 -3.70
C GLY A 84 -1.92 12.69 -2.42
N LEU A 85 -1.16 12.19 -1.43
CA LEU A 85 -1.69 11.75 -0.15
C LEU A 85 -1.80 12.94 0.81
N ASP A 86 -2.81 12.93 1.66
CA ASP A 86 -2.94 13.80 2.82
C ASP A 86 -2.62 13.01 4.11
N ASP A 87 -2.68 13.66 5.24
CA ASP A 87 -2.61 12.98 6.53
C ASP A 87 -3.84 12.08 6.76
N GLY A 88 -3.68 11.03 7.57
CA GLY A 88 -4.73 10.07 7.87
C GLY A 88 -4.29 8.62 7.85
N ASP A 89 -5.25 7.72 7.96
CA ASP A 89 -5.04 6.28 8.08
C ASP A 89 -5.07 5.58 6.71
N TYR A 90 -4.11 4.68 6.51
CA TYR A 90 -3.92 3.95 5.26
C TYR A 90 -3.68 2.46 5.50
N VAL A 91 -3.99 1.65 4.49
CA VAL A 91 -3.62 0.24 4.43
C VAL A 91 -3.01 -0.05 3.07
N LEU A 92 -1.76 -0.49 3.06
CA LEU A 92 -1.07 -1.00 1.88
C LEU A 92 -1.32 -2.51 1.76
N LYS A 93 -1.68 -2.96 0.56
CA LYS A 93 -1.89 -4.38 0.25
C LYS A 93 -1.06 -4.79 -0.94
N GLU A 94 -0.40 -5.92 -0.83
CA GLU A 94 0.19 -6.61 -1.99
C GLU A 94 -0.94 -7.35 -2.72
N THR A 95 -1.33 -6.84 -3.89
CA THR A 95 -2.45 -7.35 -4.68
C THR A 95 -2.03 -8.42 -5.69
N LYS A 96 -0.72 -8.49 -5.96
CA LYS A 96 -0.09 -9.58 -6.71
C LYS A 96 1.25 -9.88 -6.10
N THR A 97 1.50 -11.14 -5.83
CA THR A 97 2.75 -11.63 -5.25
C THR A 97 3.65 -12.19 -6.36
N PRO A 98 4.97 -11.93 -6.35
CA PRO A 98 5.91 -12.58 -7.24
C PRO A 98 5.85 -14.11 -7.13
N ASP A 99 6.10 -14.80 -8.25
CA ASP A 99 6.13 -16.25 -8.27
C ASP A 99 7.17 -16.82 -7.28
N GLU A 100 6.84 -17.94 -6.64
CA GLU A 100 7.65 -18.62 -5.61
C GLU A 100 7.77 -17.89 -4.26
N TYR A 101 7.11 -16.73 -4.07
CA TYR A 101 7.12 -15.99 -2.82
C TYR A 101 5.80 -16.06 -2.07
N ASN A 102 5.86 -15.85 -0.76
CA ASN A 102 4.66 -15.67 0.08
C ASN A 102 4.21 -14.22 0.04
N THR A 103 2.90 -13.99 -0.03
CA THR A 103 2.31 -12.64 0.01
C THR A 103 2.69 -11.92 1.30
N ALA A 104 3.09 -10.65 1.19
CA ALA A 104 3.32 -9.80 2.34
C ALA A 104 2.00 -9.54 3.08
N ASN A 105 2.08 -9.43 4.41
CA ASN A 105 0.91 -9.04 5.20
C ASN A 105 0.50 -7.60 4.86
N ASP A 106 -0.80 -7.31 5.00
CA ASP A 106 -1.32 -5.95 4.93
C ASP A 106 -0.59 -5.04 5.92
N ILE A 107 -0.18 -3.85 5.48
CA ILE A 107 0.53 -2.87 6.28
C ILE A 107 -0.39 -1.68 6.53
N ALA A 108 -0.91 -1.57 7.75
CA ALA A 108 -1.64 -0.38 8.17
C ALA A 108 -0.67 0.65 8.76
N PHE A 109 -0.90 1.92 8.47
CA PHE A 109 -0.13 3.04 9.01
C PHE A 109 -0.93 4.34 8.97
N THR A 110 -0.49 5.34 9.75
CA THR A 110 -1.05 6.68 9.74
C THR A 110 0.01 7.65 9.21
N ILE A 111 -0.33 8.48 8.23
CA ILE A 111 0.49 9.65 7.86
C ILE A 111 0.13 10.75 8.83
N THR A 112 1.12 11.26 9.56
CA THR A 112 0.97 12.40 10.47
C THR A 112 1.86 13.53 9.99
N ALA A 113 1.26 14.70 9.81
CA ALA A 113 1.96 15.89 9.37
C ALA A 113 1.56 17.10 10.24
N ASP A 114 2.53 17.95 10.57
CA ASP A 114 2.33 19.20 11.28
C ASP A 114 2.85 20.37 10.44
N HIS A 115 2.11 21.46 10.41
CA HIS A 115 2.38 22.63 9.60
C HIS A 115 2.34 23.91 10.42
N SER A 116 3.16 24.89 10.07
CA SER A 116 2.99 26.27 10.55
C SER A 116 1.86 26.94 9.76
N ILE A 117 0.67 27.04 10.35
CA ILE A 117 -0.51 27.58 9.69
C ILE A 117 -0.72 29.09 9.90
N GLU A 118 0.00 29.69 10.86
CA GLU A 118 -0.12 31.12 11.24
C GLU A 118 0.91 32.01 10.53
N SER A 119 1.35 31.63 9.34
CA SER A 119 2.41 32.32 8.59
C SER A 119 1.95 32.59 7.16
N ASP A 120 2.35 33.73 6.60
CA ASP A 120 2.20 34.02 5.16
C ASP A 120 3.00 33.05 4.28
N ALA A 121 3.86 32.23 4.90
CA ALA A 121 4.61 31.16 4.27
C ALA A 121 4.47 29.85 5.08
N PRO A 122 3.32 29.17 5.03
CA PRO A 122 3.13 27.89 5.71
C PRO A 122 4.19 26.87 5.34
N GLU A 123 4.77 26.22 6.35
CA GLU A 123 5.83 25.21 6.17
C GLU A 123 5.43 23.88 6.81
N LEU A 124 5.95 22.79 6.25
CA LEU A 124 5.86 21.48 6.87
C LEU A 124 6.86 21.39 8.03
N ASN A 125 6.37 21.34 9.28
CA ASN A 125 7.18 21.23 10.48
C ASN A 125 7.68 19.81 10.70
N SER A 126 6.77 18.84 10.59
CA SER A 126 7.10 17.43 10.76
C SER A 126 6.27 16.53 9.84
N LEU A 127 6.84 15.38 9.52
CA LEU A 127 6.19 14.31 8.77
C LEU A 127 6.61 12.98 9.39
N SER A 128 5.66 12.11 9.70
CA SER A 128 5.92 10.76 10.21
C SER A 128 4.92 9.75 9.69
N GLY A 129 5.34 8.47 9.72
CA GLY A 129 4.47 7.32 9.53
C GLY A 129 4.29 6.61 10.86
N ASP A 130 3.10 6.71 11.45
CA ASP A 130 2.80 6.23 12.79
C ASP A 130 1.91 4.99 12.76
N LYS A 131 1.74 4.32 13.92
CA LYS A 131 0.86 3.14 14.10
C LYS A 131 1.10 2.04 13.05
N VAL A 132 2.35 1.88 12.63
CA VAL A 132 2.70 0.93 11.58
C VAL A 132 2.54 -0.50 12.08
N THR A 133 1.83 -1.34 11.32
CA THR A 133 1.69 -2.76 11.64
C THR A 133 2.89 -3.57 11.14
N GLY A 134 3.23 -4.65 11.86
CA GLY A 134 4.38 -5.50 11.55
C GLY A 134 5.73 -4.88 11.97
N ASN A 135 6.83 -5.53 11.58
CA ASN A 135 8.19 -5.06 11.85
C ASN A 135 8.69 -4.13 10.75
N ILE A 136 7.91 -3.11 10.42
CA ILE A 136 8.19 -2.16 9.35
C ILE A 136 8.31 -0.77 9.96
N THR A 137 9.27 0.01 9.46
CA THR A 137 9.46 1.41 9.82
C THR A 137 9.35 2.26 8.57
N LEU A 138 8.47 3.25 8.59
CA LEU A 138 8.36 4.26 7.55
C LEU A 138 9.39 5.36 7.82
N LYS A 139 10.38 5.47 6.94
CA LYS A 139 11.40 6.52 7.01
C LYS A 139 10.86 7.79 6.35
N ALA A 140 10.78 8.87 7.11
CA ALA A 140 10.34 10.16 6.61
C ALA A 140 11.49 10.96 5.97
N ASP A 141 11.19 11.59 4.85
CA ASP A 141 11.98 12.66 4.25
C ASP A 141 11.09 13.90 4.13
N LYS A 142 11.32 14.85 5.05
CA LYS A 142 10.51 16.08 5.14
C LYS A 142 10.72 16.98 3.91
N ALA A 143 11.92 17.05 3.36
CA ALA A 143 12.23 17.91 2.20
C ALA A 143 11.47 17.45 0.96
N GLU A 144 11.36 16.14 0.79
CA GLU A 144 10.64 15.51 -0.31
C GLU A 144 9.14 15.27 -0.03
N GLY A 145 8.69 15.48 1.22
CA GLY A 145 7.33 15.16 1.65
C GLY A 145 7.01 13.67 1.48
N SER A 146 7.98 12.80 1.78
CA SER A 146 7.85 11.37 1.51
C SER A 146 8.08 10.49 2.73
N LEU A 147 7.40 9.35 2.73
CA LEU A 147 7.60 8.21 3.63
C LEU A 147 8.07 7.02 2.80
N SER A 148 9.11 6.32 3.21
CA SER A 148 9.63 5.18 2.47
C SER A 148 9.88 3.96 3.34
N THR A 149 9.68 2.77 2.77
CA THR A 149 9.98 1.50 3.45
C THR A 149 10.28 0.39 2.43
N PRO A 150 11.18 -0.55 2.74
CA PRO A 150 11.23 -1.81 2.03
C PRO A 150 10.06 -2.71 2.45
N VAL A 151 9.48 -3.44 1.49
CA VAL A 151 8.54 -4.53 1.74
C VAL A 151 9.15 -5.82 1.22
N GLN A 152 9.46 -6.71 2.15
CA GLN A 152 10.12 -7.97 1.86
C GLN A 152 9.12 -9.09 1.63
N ASN A 153 9.33 -9.90 0.57
CA ASN A 153 8.71 -11.21 0.47
C ASN A 153 9.75 -12.29 0.76
N LEU A 154 9.33 -13.29 1.49
CA LEU A 154 10.11 -14.49 1.76
C LEU A 154 9.74 -15.56 0.74
N LYS A 155 10.72 -16.32 0.25
CA LYS A 155 10.42 -17.48 -0.58
C LYS A 155 9.50 -18.42 0.15
N GLY A 156 8.41 -18.80 -0.52
CA GLY A 156 7.52 -19.84 -0.06
C GLY A 156 8.31 -21.14 0.02
N SER A 157 8.15 -21.91 1.10
CA SER A 157 8.50 -23.33 1.02
C SER A 157 7.63 -23.92 -0.08
N VAL A 158 8.25 -24.38 -1.15
CA VAL A 158 7.56 -25.20 -2.13
C VAL A 158 7.11 -26.44 -1.38
N LEU A 159 5.90 -26.39 -0.83
CA LEU A 159 5.27 -27.63 -0.38
C LEU A 159 5.23 -28.53 -1.60
N PRO A 160 5.83 -29.74 -1.53
CA PRO A 160 5.73 -30.67 -2.63
C PRO A 160 4.25 -30.73 -2.99
N SER A 161 3.93 -30.50 -4.26
CA SER A 161 2.56 -30.61 -4.74
C SER A 161 2.08 -32.04 -4.46
N THR A 162 1.48 -32.25 -3.28
CA THR A 162 0.88 -33.52 -2.86
C THR A 162 -0.38 -33.84 -3.68
N GLY A 163 -0.68 -33.02 -4.69
CA GLY A 163 -1.77 -33.21 -5.66
C GLY A 163 -1.45 -34.16 -6.82
N GLY A 164 -0.17 -34.57 -6.96
CA GLY A 164 0.26 -35.47 -8.05
C GLY A 164 0.07 -36.96 -7.73
N ALA A 165 0.87 -37.80 -8.40
CA ALA A 165 0.86 -39.27 -8.32
C ALA A 165 0.87 -39.84 -6.89
N GLY A 166 1.41 -39.11 -5.90
CA GLY A 166 1.45 -39.54 -4.51
C GLY A 166 0.06 -39.72 -3.86
N ARG A 167 -0.92 -38.85 -4.17
CA ARG A 167 -2.30 -39.01 -3.64
C ARG A 167 -2.97 -40.24 -4.23
N VAL A 168 -2.79 -40.47 -5.52
CA VAL A 168 -3.33 -41.66 -6.22
C VAL A 168 -2.71 -42.92 -5.64
N ALA A 169 -1.39 -42.94 -5.42
CA ALA A 169 -0.70 -44.08 -4.80
C ALA A 169 -1.23 -44.38 -3.38
N ILE A 170 -1.45 -43.38 -2.54
CA ILE A 170 -2.00 -43.57 -1.20
C ILE A 170 -3.43 -44.11 -1.24
N TYR A 171 -4.28 -43.62 -2.15
CA TYR A 171 -5.65 -44.12 -2.30
C TYR A 171 -5.67 -45.56 -2.84
N VAL A 172 -4.79 -45.88 -3.80
CA VAL A 172 -4.69 -47.27 -4.34
C VAL A 172 -4.20 -48.21 -3.25
N ILE A 173 -3.17 -47.88 -2.49
CA ILE A 173 -2.67 -48.70 -1.36
C ILE A 173 -3.77 -48.85 -0.31
N GLY A 174 -4.46 -47.77 0.08
CA GLY A 174 -5.56 -47.81 1.03
C GLY A 174 -6.70 -48.72 0.56
N ALA A 175 -7.09 -48.67 -0.72
CA ALA A 175 -8.13 -49.51 -1.29
C ALA A 175 -7.71 -51.03 -1.29
N ILE A 176 -6.45 -51.33 -1.63
CA ILE A 176 -5.90 -52.68 -1.57
C ILE A 176 -5.93 -53.26 -0.16
N LEU A 177 -5.57 -52.47 0.83
CA LEU A 177 -5.60 -52.90 2.25
C LEU A 177 -7.02 -53.18 2.73
N VAL A 178 -7.99 -52.35 2.36
CA VAL A 178 -9.41 -52.54 2.74
C VAL A 178 -9.96 -53.82 2.08
N VAL A 179 -9.74 -54.01 0.79
CA VAL A 179 -10.21 -55.19 0.06
C VAL A 179 -9.50 -56.45 0.56
N GLY A 180 -8.18 -56.41 0.73
CA GLY A 180 -7.38 -57.52 1.25
C GLY A 180 -7.77 -57.90 2.68
N GLY A 181 -7.95 -56.92 3.56
CA GLY A 181 -8.44 -57.16 4.92
C GLY A 181 -9.85 -57.72 4.98
N GLY A 182 -10.74 -57.26 4.09
CA GLY A 182 -12.09 -57.80 3.93
C GLY A 182 -12.09 -59.27 3.52
N ILE A 183 -11.26 -59.65 2.55
CA ILE A 183 -11.13 -61.06 2.06
C ILE A 183 -10.61 -61.94 3.19
N VAL A 184 -9.57 -61.51 3.94
CA VAL A 184 -9.02 -62.29 5.06
C VAL A 184 -10.05 -62.51 6.16
N LEU A 185 -10.86 -61.50 6.49
CA LEU A 185 -11.91 -61.60 7.49
C LEU A 185 -13.03 -62.58 7.08
N VAL A 186 -13.45 -62.54 5.81
CA VAL A 186 -14.49 -63.42 5.29
C VAL A 186 -13.99 -64.87 5.19
N THR A 187 -12.76 -65.08 4.74
CA THR A 187 -12.19 -66.45 4.69
C THR A 187 -11.97 -67.04 6.04
N LYS A 188 -11.50 -66.23 7.03
CA LYS A 188 -11.34 -66.70 8.41
C LYS A 188 -12.67 -67.05 9.10
N LYS A 189 -13.80 -66.45 8.67
CA LYS A 189 -15.14 -66.74 9.18
C LYS A 189 -15.77 -68.00 8.55
N ARG A 190 -15.27 -68.44 7.37
CA ARG A 190 -15.74 -69.67 6.69
C ARG A 190 -15.03 -70.94 7.13
N VAL A 191 -13.91 -70.82 7.82
CA VAL A 191 -13.07 -71.96 8.26
C VAL A 191 -13.30 -72.34 9.72
N LYS A 192 -14.36 -71.82 10.38
CA LYS A 192 -14.83 -72.28 11.69
C LYS A 192 -16.12 -73.05 11.54
#